data_bb857e06ef3bdc5e559ad4c656b680bc
#
_entry.id   bb857e06ef3bdc5e559ad4c656b680bc
#
_cell.length_a   1.000
_cell.length_b   1.000
_cell.length_c   1.000
_cell.angle_alpha   90.00
_cell.angle_beta   90.00
_cell.angle_gamma   90.00
#
_symmetry.space_group_name_H-M   'P 1'
#
loop_
_entity.id
_entity.type
_entity.pdbx_description
1 polymer ?
#
loop_
_entity_poly.entity_id
_entity_poly.type
_entity_poly.pdbx_seq_one_letter_code
_entity_poly.pdbx_strand_id
1 'polypeptide(L)'
;IRNHELGRTSGRLMGPFKDSSVDVLRLGKMQYDNNAFGGTTSIVIDNSTNQVVKEYLSLVGTMTNCAGGVSPMDTWLTCEENISKKRKNKVPHGYVFEVDPRKEHLQKPVPIKQMGRFQHEAVAFDKYGNGYLTEDRSDGLLYKFVPKSKDSLFEGDLYALNIRVKDSRNWKKRDVSKNKKYKIRWVKLEDVDPVSDTL
;
A
#
# COMPACT_ATOMS: atom_id res chain seq x y z
N ILE A 1 12.48 4.20 -0.92
CA ILE A 1 12.75 2.74 -0.94
C ILE A 1 11.76 2.05 -0.03
N ARG A 2 11.13 0.99 -0.50
CA ARG A 2 10.26 0.12 0.28
C ARG A 2 11.02 -1.09 0.85
N ASN A 3 10.56 -1.59 1.98
CA ASN A 3 11.09 -2.78 2.64
C ASN A 3 10.06 -3.92 2.49
N HIS A 4 10.09 -4.64 1.38
CA HIS A 4 9.09 -5.65 1.00
C HIS A 4 9.14 -6.89 1.89
N GLU A 5 10.21 -7.64 1.81
CA GLU A 5 10.35 -8.97 2.42
C GLU A 5 10.83 -8.94 3.89
N LEU A 6 10.58 -7.83 4.59
CA LEU A 6 11.02 -7.71 5.96
C LEU A 6 10.06 -8.42 6.91
N GLY A 7 10.47 -9.58 7.36
CA GLY A 7 9.80 -10.38 8.36
C GLY A 7 10.72 -10.77 9.49
N ARG A 8 10.15 -11.25 10.58
CA ARG A 8 10.88 -11.89 11.66
C ARG A 8 11.12 -13.34 11.28
N THR A 9 12.24 -13.65 10.64
CA THR A 9 12.65 -15.03 10.43
C THR A 9 13.61 -15.47 11.53
N SER A 10 13.32 -16.59 12.18
CA SER A 10 14.18 -17.24 13.20
C SER A 10 14.62 -16.32 14.36
N GLY A 11 13.79 -15.38 14.79
CA GLY A 11 14.09 -14.49 15.92
C GLY A 11 15.10 -13.38 15.61
N ARG A 12 15.56 -13.24 14.37
CA ARG A 12 16.47 -12.17 13.94
C ARG A 12 15.72 -11.04 13.30
N LEU A 13 16.10 -9.81 13.61
CA LEU A 13 15.69 -8.62 12.85
C LEU A 13 16.37 -8.65 11.48
N MET A 14 15.62 -8.24 10.45
CA MET A 14 16.09 -8.17 9.08
C MET A 14 16.00 -6.73 8.56
N GLY A 15 16.76 -6.44 7.51
CA GLY A 15 16.75 -5.12 6.88
C GLY A 15 17.39 -4.03 7.73
N PRO A 16 16.86 -2.80 7.72
CA PRO A 16 17.45 -1.64 8.38
C PRO A 16 17.57 -1.77 9.90
N PHE A 17 16.95 -2.77 10.50
CA PHE A 17 17.01 -3.03 11.94
C PHE A 17 18.03 -4.10 12.34
N LYS A 18 18.78 -4.62 11.38
CA LYS A 18 19.69 -5.77 11.59
C LYS A 18 20.88 -5.45 12.53
N ASP A 19 21.35 -4.23 12.47
CA ASP A 19 22.51 -3.75 13.23
C ASP A 19 22.17 -3.09 14.57
N SER A 20 20.87 -3.11 14.94
CA SER A 20 20.39 -2.43 16.14
C SER A 20 20.57 -0.90 16.14
N SER A 21 20.89 -0.30 14.99
CA SER A 21 21.02 1.16 14.85
C SER A 21 19.72 1.89 15.12
N VAL A 22 18.58 1.17 15.01
CA VAL A 22 17.26 1.69 15.34
C VAL A 22 16.61 0.78 16.39
N ASP A 23 16.34 1.33 17.57
CA ASP A 23 15.58 0.63 18.60
C ASP A 23 14.08 0.71 18.28
N VAL A 24 13.59 -0.22 17.45
CA VAL A 24 12.17 -0.32 17.06
C VAL A 24 11.22 -0.47 18.25
N LEU A 25 11.68 -1.01 19.37
CA LEU A 25 10.83 -1.18 20.55
C LEU A 25 10.52 0.17 21.23
N ARG A 26 11.28 1.22 20.92
CA ARG A 26 11.12 2.56 21.48
C ARG A 26 10.40 3.56 20.58
N LEU A 27 10.02 3.14 19.37
CA LEU A 27 9.37 4.06 18.43
C LEU A 27 7.91 4.39 18.83
N GLY A 28 7.28 3.54 19.66
CA GLY A 28 5.95 3.80 20.22
C GLY A 28 4.91 4.11 19.15
N LYS A 29 4.25 5.27 19.25
CA LYS A 29 3.21 5.69 18.29
C LYS A 29 3.73 6.01 16.88
N MET A 30 5.04 6.00 16.67
CA MET A 30 5.67 6.17 15.35
C MET A 30 5.82 4.84 14.61
N GLN A 31 5.34 3.75 15.16
CA GLN A 31 5.28 2.43 14.55
C GLN A 31 3.81 1.98 14.44
N TYR A 32 3.43 1.41 13.28
CA TYR A 32 2.05 0.96 13.07
C TYR A 32 1.73 -0.30 13.87
N ASP A 33 2.50 -1.37 13.66
CA ASP A 33 2.45 -2.61 14.45
C ASP A 33 3.84 -2.91 15.02
N ASN A 34 3.93 -3.08 16.33
CA ASN A 34 5.18 -3.41 17.02
C ASN A 34 5.76 -4.79 16.63
N ASN A 35 4.97 -5.63 15.97
CA ASN A 35 5.38 -6.94 15.50
C ASN A 35 5.67 -7.01 14.00
N ALA A 36 5.52 -5.89 13.29
CA ALA A 36 5.78 -5.77 11.86
C ALA A 36 7.02 -4.90 11.63
N PHE A 37 7.87 -5.33 10.70
CA PHE A 37 9.17 -4.71 10.43
C PHE A 37 9.29 -4.14 9.01
N GLY A 38 8.19 -4.06 8.29
CA GLY A 38 8.10 -3.37 7.02
C GLY A 38 8.08 -1.86 7.20
N GLY A 39 8.15 -1.15 6.10
CA GLY A 39 8.15 0.30 6.07
C GLY A 39 8.85 0.88 4.85
N THR A 40 9.27 2.12 4.97
CA THR A 40 10.01 2.81 3.92
C THR A 40 11.23 3.55 4.48
N THR A 41 12.28 3.58 3.66
CA THR A 41 13.47 4.41 3.86
C THR A 41 13.50 5.49 2.79
N SER A 42 13.76 6.72 3.19
CA SER A 42 14.00 7.84 2.27
C SER A 42 15.49 8.07 2.11
N ILE A 43 15.93 8.28 0.88
CA ILE A 43 17.31 8.61 0.51
C ILE A 43 17.28 9.92 -0.26
N VAL A 44 18.08 10.88 0.16
CA VAL A 44 18.28 12.15 -0.53
C VAL A 44 19.61 12.09 -1.28
N ILE A 45 19.56 12.34 -2.57
CA ILE A 45 20.73 12.32 -3.46
C ILE A 45 20.98 13.72 -4.01
N ASP A 46 22.20 14.19 -3.92
CA ASP A 46 22.62 15.40 -4.61
C ASP A 46 22.77 15.09 -6.11
N ASN A 47 21.96 15.73 -6.94
CA ASN A 47 21.95 15.50 -8.39
C ASN A 47 23.22 15.97 -9.11
N SER A 48 24.01 16.87 -8.51
CA SER A 48 25.24 17.37 -9.10
C SER A 48 26.41 16.43 -8.88
N THR A 49 26.43 15.74 -7.75
CA THR A 49 27.52 14.85 -7.34
C THR A 49 27.14 13.37 -7.38
N ASN A 50 25.85 13.03 -7.51
CA ASN A 50 25.30 11.69 -7.36
C ASN A 50 25.62 11.04 -6.00
N GLN A 51 25.88 11.85 -4.97
CA GLN A 51 26.17 11.36 -3.63
C GLN A 51 24.90 11.32 -2.76
N VAL A 52 24.80 10.28 -1.93
CA VAL A 52 23.78 10.23 -0.88
C VAL A 52 24.15 11.25 0.20
N VAL A 53 23.31 12.26 0.39
CA VAL A 53 23.53 13.31 1.40
C VAL A 53 22.73 13.06 2.67
N LYS A 54 21.68 12.25 2.58
CA LYS A 54 20.86 11.89 3.74
C LYS A 54 20.13 10.56 3.52
N GLU A 55 20.02 9.76 4.58
CA GLU A 55 19.21 8.55 4.64
C GLU A 55 18.50 8.46 5.98
N TYR A 56 17.22 8.09 5.97
CA TYR A 56 16.43 7.96 7.20
C TYR A 56 15.21 7.05 6.99
N LEU A 57 14.73 6.44 8.09
CA LEU A 57 13.46 5.74 8.09
C LEU A 57 12.32 6.74 7.99
N SER A 58 11.42 6.56 7.03
CA SER A 58 10.27 7.44 6.81
C SER A 58 8.94 6.84 7.25
N LEU A 59 8.83 5.51 7.29
CA LEU A 59 7.66 4.77 7.78
C LEU A 59 8.11 3.45 8.38
N VAL A 60 7.46 3.00 9.48
CA VAL A 60 7.80 1.76 10.19
C VAL A 60 6.57 1.05 10.72
N GLY A 61 6.64 -0.28 10.76
CA GLY A 61 5.61 -1.13 11.37
C GLY A 61 4.52 -1.58 10.42
N THR A 62 4.74 -1.44 9.13
CA THR A 62 3.90 -2.02 8.09
C THR A 62 4.39 -3.44 7.72
N MET A 63 3.63 -4.15 6.89
CA MET A 63 3.89 -5.53 6.57
C MET A 63 3.89 -5.76 5.06
N THR A 64 4.99 -6.37 4.55
CA THR A 64 5.12 -6.72 3.13
C THR A 64 4.77 -5.56 2.20
N ASN A 65 5.54 -4.47 2.30
CA ASN A 65 5.30 -3.28 1.48
C ASN A 65 5.62 -3.56 0.01
N CYS A 66 4.62 -3.54 -0.84
CA CYS A 66 4.77 -3.71 -2.28
C CYS A 66 4.93 -2.39 -3.04
N ALA A 67 4.65 -2.36 -4.34
CA ALA A 67 5.08 -1.27 -5.22
C ALA A 67 4.59 0.12 -4.77
N GLY A 68 3.29 0.33 -4.60
CA GLY A 68 2.76 1.67 -4.30
C GLY A 68 2.74 2.60 -5.51
N GLY A 69 2.89 3.91 -5.28
CA GLY A 69 2.89 4.92 -6.34
C GLY A 69 2.99 6.35 -5.82
N VAL A 70 3.15 7.30 -6.75
CA VAL A 70 3.17 8.73 -6.42
C VAL A 70 1.73 9.27 -6.38
N SER A 71 1.39 10.00 -5.33
CA SER A 71 0.09 10.65 -5.18
C SER A 71 0.02 11.97 -5.98
N PRO A 72 -1.19 12.51 -6.20
CA PRO A 72 -1.36 13.84 -6.80
C PRO A 72 -0.78 15.00 -5.98
N MET A 73 -0.43 14.77 -4.72
CA MET A 73 0.23 15.74 -3.83
C MET A 73 1.76 15.59 -3.77
N ASP A 74 2.35 14.84 -4.71
CA ASP A 74 3.79 14.51 -4.74
C ASP A 74 4.28 13.78 -3.48
N THR A 75 3.40 13.02 -2.83
CA THR A 75 3.76 12.10 -1.77
C THR A 75 3.92 10.68 -2.31
N TRP A 76 4.63 9.82 -1.57
CA TRP A 76 4.74 8.40 -1.91
C TRP A 76 3.67 7.60 -1.18
N LEU A 77 2.96 6.76 -1.90
CA LEU A 77 2.06 5.76 -1.33
C LEU A 77 2.76 4.40 -1.32
N THR A 78 2.78 3.75 -0.17
CA THR A 78 3.29 2.39 -0.03
C THR A 78 2.14 1.44 0.29
N CYS A 79 2.10 0.31 -0.39
CA CYS A 79 1.02 -0.66 -0.36
C CYS A 79 1.39 -1.87 0.49
N GLU A 80 0.53 -2.28 1.42
CA GLU A 80 0.70 -3.56 2.12
C GLU A 80 0.07 -4.71 1.34
N GLU A 81 0.87 -5.71 1.01
CA GLU A 81 0.45 -6.93 0.32
C GLU A 81 0.01 -8.04 1.29
N ASN A 82 -0.14 -7.75 2.56
CA ASN A 82 -0.47 -8.73 3.59
C ASN A 82 -1.67 -8.30 4.41
N ILE A 83 -2.72 -9.13 4.42
CA ILE A 83 -3.96 -8.92 5.19
C ILE A 83 -4.05 -9.79 6.44
N SER A 84 -2.97 -10.46 6.82
CA SER A 84 -2.96 -11.49 7.88
C SER A 84 -3.39 -10.97 9.24
N LYS A 85 -4.40 -11.63 9.81
CA LYS A 85 -4.91 -11.43 11.18
C LYS A 85 -4.39 -12.47 12.19
N LYS A 86 -3.42 -13.29 11.82
CA LYS A 86 -3.10 -14.56 12.51
C LYS A 86 -2.56 -14.48 13.94
N ARG A 87 -2.55 -13.34 14.58
CA ARG A 87 -2.02 -13.29 15.96
C ARG A 87 -2.95 -12.52 16.88
N LYS A 88 -3.12 -12.96 18.14
CA LYS A 88 -3.83 -12.25 19.20
C LYS A 88 -3.27 -10.83 19.38
N ASN A 89 -4.13 -9.85 19.53
CA ASN A 89 -3.81 -8.42 19.79
C ASN A 89 -3.21 -7.67 18.60
N LYS A 90 -3.84 -7.77 17.40
CA LYS A 90 -3.23 -7.21 16.24
C LYS A 90 -3.95 -6.08 15.62
N VAL A 91 -3.13 -5.15 15.22
CA VAL A 91 -3.47 -4.09 14.28
C VAL A 91 -3.78 -4.75 12.93
N PRO A 92 -4.91 -4.44 12.27
CA PRO A 92 -5.20 -4.98 10.95
C PRO A 92 -4.23 -4.41 9.91
N HIS A 93 -3.83 -5.25 8.95
CA HIS A 93 -2.97 -4.91 7.83
C HIS A 93 -3.72 -5.01 6.50
N GLY A 94 -3.08 -4.66 5.41
CA GLY A 94 -3.63 -4.66 4.06
C GLY A 94 -4.12 -3.28 3.64
N TYR A 95 -3.37 -2.24 3.98
CA TYR A 95 -3.70 -0.85 3.66
C TYR A 95 -2.62 -0.17 2.83
N VAL A 96 -2.98 0.99 2.32
CA VAL A 96 -2.06 1.96 1.73
C VAL A 96 -1.69 2.99 2.80
N PHE A 97 -0.41 3.38 2.84
CA PHE A 97 0.10 4.43 3.72
C PHE A 97 0.76 5.53 2.89
N GLU A 98 0.58 6.76 3.32
CA GLU A 98 1.18 7.93 2.69
C GLU A 98 2.47 8.33 3.41
N VAL A 99 3.51 8.64 2.63
CA VAL A 99 4.80 9.15 3.09
C VAL A 99 5.11 10.44 2.34
N ASP A 100 5.21 11.54 3.05
CA ASP A 100 5.61 12.84 2.50
C ASP A 100 7.14 12.95 2.46
N PRO A 101 7.79 12.94 1.28
CA PRO A 101 9.24 13.02 1.17
C PRO A 101 9.84 14.35 1.62
N ARG A 102 9.01 15.40 1.75
CA ARG A 102 9.43 16.73 2.27
C ARG A 102 9.62 16.74 3.77
N LYS A 103 9.05 15.73 4.48
CA LYS A 103 9.24 15.54 5.92
C LYS A 103 10.45 14.65 6.13
N GLU A 104 11.59 15.22 6.36
CA GLU A 104 12.86 14.53 6.47
C GLU A 104 13.06 13.80 7.82
N HIS A 105 12.02 13.11 8.29
CA HIS A 105 12.00 12.34 9.54
C HIS A 105 10.99 11.19 9.47
N LEU A 106 11.05 10.30 10.45
CA LEU A 106 10.08 9.23 10.63
C LEU A 106 8.67 9.82 10.85
N GLN A 107 7.71 9.37 10.05
CA GLN A 107 6.33 9.84 10.06
C GLN A 107 5.41 8.87 10.79
N LYS A 108 4.38 9.42 11.44
CA LYS A 108 3.36 8.61 12.07
C LYS A 108 2.60 7.83 11.01
N PRO A 109 2.53 6.47 11.10
CA PRO A 109 1.81 5.66 10.15
C PRO A 109 0.30 5.82 10.34
N VAL A 110 -0.40 6.24 9.29
CA VAL A 110 -1.85 6.36 9.26
C VAL A 110 -2.36 5.61 8.03
N PRO A 111 -3.13 4.50 8.21
CA PRO A 111 -3.67 3.75 7.09
C PRO A 111 -4.75 4.55 6.36
N ILE A 112 -4.73 4.55 5.03
CA ILE A 112 -5.78 5.13 4.18
C ILE A 112 -6.87 4.08 3.99
N LYS A 113 -7.72 3.92 4.99
CA LYS A 113 -8.75 2.87 5.05
C LYS A 113 -9.77 2.94 3.91
N GLN A 114 -10.02 4.15 3.40
CA GLN A 114 -10.97 4.37 2.30
C GLN A 114 -10.47 3.84 0.95
N MET A 115 -9.17 3.52 0.83
CA MET A 115 -8.62 2.81 -0.32
C MET A 115 -8.84 1.29 -0.27
N GLY A 116 -9.51 0.81 0.78
CA GLY A 116 -9.83 -0.60 0.98
C GLY A 116 -8.80 -1.37 1.78
N ARG A 117 -9.22 -2.55 2.27
CA ARG A 117 -8.37 -3.50 2.96
C ARG A 117 -8.26 -4.79 2.14
N PHE A 118 -7.17 -4.96 1.42
CA PHE A 118 -6.86 -6.13 0.59
C PHE A 118 -5.35 -6.28 0.38
N GLN A 119 -4.89 -7.27 -0.37
CA GLN A 119 -3.48 -7.43 -0.73
C GLN A 119 -3.08 -6.41 -1.81
N HIS A 120 -2.76 -5.20 -1.36
CA HIS A 120 -2.40 -4.10 -2.26
C HIS A 120 -1.06 -4.35 -2.95
N GLU A 121 -1.03 -4.19 -4.27
CA GLU A 121 0.19 -4.23 -5.08
C GLU A 121 0.70 -2.83 -5.40
N ALA A 122 -0.06 -2.07 -6.17
CA ALA A 122 0.32 -0.75 -6.67
C ALA A 122 -0.86 0.20 -6.74
N VAL A 123 -0.56 1.49 -6.84
CA VAL A 123 -1.53 2.55 -7.13
C VAL A 123 -0.98 3.52 -8.15
N ALA A 124 -1.83 3.94 -9.09
CA ALA A 124 -1.54 5.00 -10.05
C ALA A 124 -2.73 5.96 -10.14
N PHE A 125 -2.46 7.22 -10.44
CA PHE A 125 -3.50 8.25 -10.51
C PHE A 125 -3.70 8.75 -11.94
N ASP A 126 -4.94 9.04 -12.29
CA ASP A 126 -5.27 9.74 -13.52
C ASP A 126 -5.16 11.28 -13.34
N LYS A 127 -5.26 12.00 -14.44
CA LYS A 127 -5.20 13.48 -14.45
C LYS A 127 -6.34 14.16 -13.67
N TYR A 128 -7.35 13.42 -13.26
CA TYR A 128 -8.47 13.93 -12.47
C TYR A 128 -8.31 13.66 -10.97
N GLY A 129 -7.23 12.96 -10.59
CA GLY A 129 -6.94 12.58 -9.21
C GLY A 129 -7.61 11.29 -8.74
N ASN A 130 -8.21 10.50 -9.66
CA ASN A 130 -8.69 9.18 -9.29
C ASN A 130 -7.53 8.19 -9.20
N GLY A 131 -7.48 7.41 -8.12
CA GLY A 131 -6.50 6.33 -7.94
C GLY A 131 -7.00 5.01 -8.52
N TYR A 132 -6.10 4.26 -9.14
CA TYR A 132 -6.36 2.90 -9.61
C TYR A 132 -5.41 1.95 -8.87
N LEU A 133 -5.98 0.95 -8.18
CA LEU A 133 -5.24 0.03 -7.32
C LEU A 133 -5.36 -1.39 -7.85
N THR A 134 -4.25 -2.12 -7.76
CA THR A 134 -4.19 -3.53 -8.10
C THR A 134 -4.09 -4.39 -6.85
N GLU A 135 -4.62 -5.61 -6.92
CA GLU A 135 -4.59 -6.61 -5.88
C GLU A 135 -3.77 -7.81 -6.34
N ASP A 136 -2.77 -8.22 -5.55
CA ASP A 136 -1.96 -9.41 -5.85
C ASP A 136 -2.62 -10.69 -5.34
N ARG A 137 -3.62 -11.13 -6.10
CA ARG A 137 -4.30 -12.40 -5.90
C ARG A 137 -4.64 -13.04 -7.23
N SER A 138 -4.75 -14.35 -7.25
CA SER A 138 -5.16 -15.09 -8.47
C SER A 138 -6.57 -14.74 -8.94
N ASP A 139 -7.43 -14.27 -8.04
CA ASP A 139 -8.79 -13.80 -8.23
C ASP A 139 -8.92 -12.30 -7.93
N GLY A 140 -7.79 -11.58 -7.88
CA GLY A 140 -7.70 -10.17 -7.57
C GLY A 140 -8.44 -9.27 -8.55
N LEU A 141 -8.88 -8.12 -8.06
CA LEU A 141 -9.62 -7.13 -8.82
C LEU A 141 -8.75 -5.91 -9.15
N LEU A 142 -9.22 -5.10 -10.07
CA LEU A 142 -8.77 -3.72 -10.26
C LEU A 142 -9.78 -2.81 -9.58
N TYR A 143 -9.28 -1.93 -8.74
CA TYR A 143 -10.10 -0.97 -8.00
C TYR A 143 -9.89 0.45 -8.51
N LYS A 144 -10.90 1.29 -8.33
CA LYS A 144 -10.84 2.72 -8.57
C LYS A 144 -11.24 3.45 -7.29
N PHE A 145 -10.35 4.31 -6.81
CA PHE A 145 -10.61 5.20 -5.67
C PHE A 145 -10.89 6.61 -6.19
N VAL A 146 -11.98 7.21 -5.72
CA VAL A 146 -12.38 8.58 -6.04
C VAL A 146 -12.30 9.41 -4.77
N PRO A 147 -11.24 10.21 -4.58
CA PRO A 147 -11.10 11.03 -3.38
C PRO A 147 -12.16 12.12 -3.34
N LYS A 148 -12.61 12.49 -2.13
CA LYS A 148 -13.55 13.62 -1.93
C LYS A 148 -12.87 14.98 -2.01
N SER A 149 -11.57 15.04 -1.79
CA SER A 149 -10.76 16.24 -1.87
C SER A 149 -9.54 16.02 -2.76
N LYS A 150 -9.03 17.07 -3.40
CA LYS A 150 -7.78 17.03 -4.15
C LYS A 150 -6.55 17.01 -3.23
N ASP A 151 -6.72 17.46 -1.99
CA ASP A 151 -5.63 17.68 -1.02
C ASP A 151 -5.57 16.57 0.03
N SER A 152 -6.40 15.52 -0.08
CA SER A 152 -6.44 14.43 0.89
C SER A 152 -6.95 13.13 0.27
N LEU A 153 -6.29 12.03 0.64
CA LEU A 153 -6.69 10.66 0.25
C LEU A 153 -7.42 9.91 1.37
N PHE A 154 -7.60 10.52 2.53
CA PHE A 154 -8.21 9.86 3.69
C PHE A 154 -9.73 9.75 3.60
N GLU A 155 -10.36 10.44 2.67
CA GLU A 155 -11.79 10.35 2.39
C GLU A 155 -12.03 10.13 0.89
N GLY A 156 -12.89 9.17 0.56
CA GLY A 156 -13.21 8.82 -0.82
C GLY A 156 -14.13 7.62 -0.93
N ASP A 157 -14.49 7.32 -2.16
CA ASP A 157 -15.29 6.17 -2.53
C ASP A 157 -14.45 5.17 -3.31
N LEU A 158 -14.54 3.88 -2.95
CA LEU A 158 -13.86 2.79 -3.63
C LEU A 158 -14.83 2.01 -4.51
N TYR A 159 -14.36 1.67 -5.70
CA TYR A 159 -15.13 0.92 -6.69
C TYR A 159 -14.34 -0.27 -7.19
N ALA A 160 -15.00 -1.39 -7.43
CA ALA A 160 -14.41 -2.55 -8.12
C ALA A 160 -14.77 -2.54 -9.61
N LEU A 161 -13.81 -2.93 -10.45
CA LEU A 161 -14.03 -3.08 -11.88
C LEU A 161 -14.86 -4.34 -12.17
N ASN A 162 -15.99 -4.15 -12.84
CA ASN A 162 -16.79 -5.23 -13.41
C ASN A 162 -16.74 -5.19 -14.94
N ILE A 163 -16.24 -6.24 -15.55
CA ILE A 163 -16.23 -6.40 -17.01
C ILE A 163 -17.40 -7.30 -17.39
N ARG A 164 -18.30 -6.77 -18.23
CA ARG A 164 -19.44 -7.53 -18.76
C ARG A 164 -19.00 -8.52 -19.82
N VAL A 165 -18.39 -9.61 -19.41
CA VAL A 165 -18.13 -10.78 -20.22
C VAL A 165 -18.78 -12.00 -19.56
N LYS A 166 -19.05 -13.02 -20.35
CA LYS A 166 -19.84 -14.18 -19.93
C LYS A 166 -19.25 -14.96 -18.74
N ASP A 167 -17.97 -14.79 -18.47
CA ASP A 167 -17.29 -15.31 -17.28
C ASP A 167 -16.17 -14.36 -16.85
N SER A 168 -16.51 -13.40 -16.00
CA SER A 168 -15.57 -12.40 -15.49
C SER A 168 -14.74 -12.89 -14.30
N ARG A 169 -14.96 -14.10 -13.80
CA ARG A 169 -14.35 -14.61 -12.57
C ARG A 169 -12.97 -15.24 -12.76
N ASN A 170 -12.55 -15.46 -14.00
CA ASN A 170 -11.27 -16.12 -14.25
C ASN A 170 -10.56 -15.58 -15.50
N TRP A 171 -9.84 -14.50 -15.30
CA TRP A 171 -9.05 -13.84 -16.34
C TRP A 171 -7.93 -14.72 -16.93
N LYS A 172 -7.53 -15.78 -16.22
CA LYS A 172 -6.50 -16.73 -16.70
C LYS A 172 -6.99 -17.65 -17.82
N LYS A 173 -8.31 -17.79 -17.98
CA LYS A 173 -8.90 -18.71 -18.97
C LYS A 173 -9.51 -18.03 -20.19
N ARG A 174 -9.17 -16.82 -20.52
CA ARG A 174 -9.70 -16.12 -21.29
C ARG A 174 -9.96 -15.48 -22.25
N ASP A 175 -10.51 -14.98 -22.28
CA ASP A 175 -11.29 -14.41 -23.35
C ASP A 175 -11.15 -12.89 -23.46
N VAL A 176 -10.15 -12.33 -22.73
CA VAL A 176 -9.69 -10.97 -22.92
C VAL A 176 -8.71 -10.95 -24.08
N SER A 177 -9.23 -10.75 -25.29
CA SER A 177 -8.42 -10.69 -26.50
C SER A 177 -7.80 -9.31 -26.67
N LYS A 178 -6.55 -9.27 -27.12
CA LYS A 178 -5.87 -8.04 -27.52
C LYS A 178 -6.70 -7.31 -28.57
N ASN A 179 -6.86 -6.00 -28.44
CA ASN A 179 -7.62 -5.12 -29.32
C ASN A 179 -9.16 -5.29 -29.31
N LYS A 180 -9.72 -6.11 -28.41
CA LYS A 180 -11.16 -6.19 -28.22
C LYS A 180 -11.64 -5.15 -27.22
N LYS A 181 -12.73 -4.45 -27.53
CA LYS A 181 -13.38 -3.52 -26.61
C LYS A 181 -14.38 -4.26 -25.73
N TYR A 182 -14.34 -3.98 -24.43
CA TYR A 182 -15.25 -4.57 -23.44
C TYR A 182 -16.09 -3.49 -22.77
N LYS A 183 -17.35 -3.78 -22.51
CA LYS A 183 -18.20 -2.94 -21.67
C LYS A 183 -17.80 -3.16 -20.23
N ILE A 184 -17.48 -2.09 -19.52
CA ILE A 184 -17.12 -2.12 -18.10
C ILE A 184 -18.14 -1.36 -17.27
N ARG A 185 -18.16 -1.65 -15.99
CA ARG A 185 -18.90 -0.90 -14.96
C ARG A 185 -18.04 -0.84 -13.70
N TRP A 186 -18.00 0.31 -13.08
CA TRP A 186 -17.46 0.48 -11.73
C TRP A 186 -18.58 0.26 -10.72
N VAL A 187 -18.39 -0.67 -9.81
CA VAL A 187 -19.35 -1.02 -8.74
C VAL A 187 -18.82 -0.43 -7.45
N LYS A 188 -19.58 0.48 -6.84
CA LYS A 188 -19.22 1.05 -5.55
C LYS A 188 -19.23 -0.03 -4.48
N LEU A 189 -18.22 -0.01 -3.61
CA LEU A 189 -18.13 -0.90 -2.45
C LEU A 189 -18.66 -0.16 -1.22
N GLU A 190 -19.53 -0.81 -0.47
CA GLU A 190 -20.13 -0.26 0.76
C GLU A 190 -19.24 -0.51 1.98
N ASP A 191 -18.67 -1.72 2.09
CA ASP A 191 -17.69 -2.07 3.12
C ASP A 191 -16.31 -2.18 2.49
N VAL A 192 -15.44 -1.22 2.80
CA VAL A 192 -14.08 -1.15 2.26
C VAL A 192 -13.01 -1.56 3.28
N ASP A 193 -13.38 -1.72 4.55
CA ASP A 193 -12.49 -2.13 5.66
C ASP A 193 -13.06 -3.36 6.40
N PRO A 194 -13.32 -4.48 5.71
CA PRO A 194 -13.96 -5.65 6.31
C PRO A 194 -13.10 -6.25 7.41
N VAL A 195 -13.75 -6.61 8.53
CA VAL A 195 -13.07 -7.20 9.70
C VAL A 195 -12.62 -8.64 9.44
N SER A 196 -13.30 -9.34 8.53
CA SER A 196 -12.97 -10.72 8.15
C SER A 196 -12.38 -10.80 6.74
N ASP A 197 -11.49 -11.77 6.50
CA ASP A 197 -10.92 -12.05 5.18
C ASP A 197 -11.86 -12.93 4.33
N THR A 198 -13.05 -13.21 4.84
CA THR A 198 -14.12 -13.92 4.15
C THR A 198 -15.02 -12.89 3.48
N LEU A 199 -14.78 -12.66 2.20
CA LEU A 199 -15.76 -12.19 1.24
C LEU A 199 -16.41 -13.40 0.58
#